data_6cd639fb5fd49373141c5f884b0ac6dd
#
_entry.id   6cd639fb5fd49373141c5f884b0ac6dd
#
_cell.length_a   1.000
_cell.length_b   1.000
_cell.length_c   1.000
_cell.angle_alpha   90.00
_cell.angle_beta   90.00
_cell.angle_gamma   90.00
#
_symmetry.space_group_name_H-M   'P 1'
#
loop_
_entity.id
_entity.type
_entity.pdbx_description
1 polymer ?
#
loop_
_entity_poly.entity_id
_entity_poly.type
_entity_poly.pdbx_seq_one_letter_code
_entity_poly.pdbx_strand_id
1 'polypeptide(L)'
;TVIGYALYNQLNLTTQVPELIEVYSSLSEQQTKRIGSVRLTQKELKYSPEAVRMIQMLEVLKNYYEIQDLNQNQFIKLCEEFAPHYSDEIFEYVNSRIHYPKHTIAFLRSILDYYGVKNNLNKYLSAMSEYKYPKMEALHETT
;
A
#
# COMPACT_ATOMS: atom_id res chain seq x y z
N THR A 1 7.86 4.15 9.47
CA THR A 1 6.41 4.21 9.34
C THR A 1 5.76 2.88 9.70
N VAL A 2 4.59 2.93 10.28
CA VAL A 2 3.83 1.76 10.68
C VAL A 2 3.23 1.08 9.44
N ILE A 3 3.33 -0.25 9.39
CA ILE A 3 2.74 -1.10 8.34
C ILE A 3 1.95 -2.24 8.99
N GLY A 4 1.46 -3.18 8.19
CA GLY A 4 0.74 -4.36 8.66
C GLY A 4 -0.57 -4.03 9.36
N TYR A 5 -1.02 -4.90 10.26
CA TYR A 5 -2.32 -4.74 10.92
C TYR A 5 -2.44 -3.47 11.76
N ALA A 6 -1.32 -2.97 12.33
CA ALA A 6 -1.35 -1.70 13.04
C ALA A 6 -1.74 -0.56 12.10
N LEU A 7 -1.20 -0.55 10.87
CA LEU A 7 -1.59 0.41 9.83
C LEU A 7 -3.06 0.22 9.42
N TYR A 8 -3.46 -1.01 9.14
CA TYR A 8 -4.84 -1.28 8.68
C TYR A 8 -5.86 -0.86 9.72
N ASN A 9 -5.53 -1.05 11.00
CA ASN A 9 -6.37 -0.60 12.11
C ASN A 9 -6.43 0.93 12.17
N GLN A 10 -5.30 1.61 12.04
CA GLN A 10 -5.24 3.08 12.01
C GLN A 10 -6.07 3.68 10.88
N LEU A 11 -6.11 2.99 9.73
CA LEU A 11 -6.89 3.43 8.57
C LEU A 11 -8.37 3.01 8.64
N ASN A 12 -8.78 2.36 9.73
CA ASN A 12 -10.14 1.86 9.94
C ASN A 12 -10.57 0.83 8.90
N LEU A 13 -9.61 0.11 8.33
CA LEU A 13 -9.89 -0.95 7.34
C LEU A 13 -10.31 -2.24 8.02
N THR A 14 -9.92 -2.45 9.26
CA THR A 14 -10.24 -3.66 10.03
C THR A 14 -10.31 -3.35 11.51
N THR A 15 -11.07 -4.16 12.26
CA THR A 15 -11.10 -4.12 13.72
C THR A 15 -10.11 -5.09 14.35
N GLN A 16 -9.42 -5.90 13.55
CA GLN A 16 -8.40 -6.82 14.05
C GLN A 16 -7.27 -6.04 14.71
N VAL A 17 -6.89 -6.44 15.92
CA VAL A 17 -5.82 -5.79 16.68
C VAL A 17 -4.51 -6.55 16.46
N PRO A 18 -3.42 -5.87 16.13
CA PRO A 18 -2.14 -6.54 15.89
C PRO A 18 -1.53 -7.03 17.22
N GLU A 19 -0.96 -8.24 17.20
CA GLU A 19 -0.11 -8.73 18.28
C GLU A 19 1.28 -8.15 18.17
N LEU A 20 1.71 -7.85 16.94
CA LEU A 20 3.02 -7.32 16.62
C LEU A 20 2.86 -6.06 15.77
N ILE A 21 3.47 -4.97 16.23
CA ILE A 21 3.49 -3.72 15.46
C ILE A 21 4.68 -3.75 14.51
N GLU A 22 4.40 -3.69 13.21
CA GLU A 22 5.43 -3.72 12.18
C GLU A 22 5.73 -2.30 11.69
N VAL A 23 7.01 -1.98 11.55
CA VAL A 23 7.47 -0.62 11.21
C VAL A 23 8.59 -0.70 10.18
N TYR A 24 8.53 0.13 9.15
CA TYR A 24 9.69 0.42 8.30
C TYR A 24 10.46 1.61 8.89
N SER A 25 11.78 1.49 8.95
CA SER A 25 12.64 2.53 9.51
C SER A 25 14.02 2.51 8.87
N SER A 26 14.65 3.68 8.78
CA SER A 26 16.05 3.82 8.38
C SER A 26 17.01 3.68 9.57
N LEU A 27 16.50 3.64 10.81
CA LEU A 27 17.28 3.74 12.03
C LEU A 27 17.86 2.41 12.52
N SER A 28 17.45 1.29 11.97
CA SER A 28 17.95 -0.02 12.37
C SER A 28 19.25 -0.35 11.64
N GLU A 29 20.26 -0.81 12.37
CA GLU A 29 21.50 -1.35 11.78
C GLU A 29 21.29 -2.75 11.21
N GLN A 30 20.24 -3.43 11.65
CA GLN A 30 19.87 -4.77 11.19
C GLN A 30 18.71 -4.66 10.19
N GLN A 31 18.71 -5.55 9.19
CA GLN A 31 17.64 -5.58 8.21
C GLN A 31 16.27 -5.79 8.87
N THR A 32 16.22 -6.63 9.90
CA THR A 32 15.01 -6.81 10.72
C THR A 32 15.41 -6.92 12.17
N LYS A 33 14.74 -6.15 13.04
CA LYS A 33 15.01 -6.12 14.47
C LYS A 33 13.70 -6.12 15.25
N ARG A 34 13.65 -6.94 16.29
CA ARG A 34 12.49 -7.00 17.18
C ARG A 34 12.81 -6.39 18.54
N ILE A 35 11.97 -5.46 18.98
CA ILE A 35 12.05 -4.82 20.31
C ILE A 35 10.67 -4.97 20.95
N GLY A 36 10.52 -5.92 21.90
CA GLY A 36 9.23 -6.19 22.52
C GLY A 36 8.20 -6.65 21.49
N SER A 37 7.07 -5.94 21.40
CA SER A 37 6.01 -6.21 20.42
C SER A 37 6.13 -5.37 19.16
N VAL A 38 7.30 -4.77 18.90
CA VAL A 38 7.57 -3.98 17.70
C VAL A 38 8.63 -4.69 16.86
N ARG A 39 8.34 -4.90 15.58
CA ARG A 39 9.30 -5.42 14.60
C ARG A 39 9.69 -4.32 13.64
N LEU A 40 10.96 -3.94 13.67
CA LEU A 40 11.53 -2.95 12.78
C LEU A 40 12.12 -3.66 11.56
N THR A 41 11.76 -3.23 10.37
CA THR A 41 12.40 -3.65 9.13
C THR A 41 13.08 -2.45 8.51
N GLN A 42 14.37 -2.58 8.22
CA GLN A 42 15.13 -1.49 7.63
C GLN A 42 14.73 -1.29 6.16
N LYS A 43 14.23 -0.11 5.87
CA LYS A 43 14.02 0.38 4.50
C LYS A 43 14.58 1.79 4.46
N GLU A 44 15.70 1.94 3.78
CA GLU A 44 16.44 3.20 3.80
C GLU A 44 15.90 4.16 2.74
N LEU A 45 15.15 5.15 3.21
CA LEU A 45 14.60 6.20 2.37
C LEU A 45 14.26 7.40 3.23
N LYS A 46 13.98 8.52 2.57
CA LYS A 46 13.46 9.70 3.25
C LYS A 46 11.96 9.55 3.43
N TYR A 47 11.52 9.44 4.68
CA TYR A 47 10.11 9.28 5.03
C TYR A 47 9.40 10.64 5.07
N SER A 48 9.27 11.29 3.90
CA SER A 48 8.46 12.49 3.77
C SER A 48 6.98 12.14 3.93
N PRO A 49 6.09 13.11 4.23
CA PRO A 49 4.65 12.82 4.28
C PRO A 49 4.12 12.19 3.00
N GLU A 50 4.64 12.61 1.84
CA GLU A 50 4.24 12.05 0.54
C GLU A 50 4.70 10.61 0.38
N ALA A 51 5.95 10.32 0.77
CA ALA A 51 6.47 8.95 0.71
C ALA A 51 5.72 8.03 1.67
N VAL A 52 5.41 8.50 2.88
CA VAL A 52 4.64 7.73 3.86
C VAL A 52 3.25 7.42 3.33
N ARG A 53 2.57 8.39 2.73
CA ARG A 53 1.24 8.16 2.14
C ARG A 53 1.30 7.10 1.04
N MET A 54 2.31 7.17 0.17
CA MET A 54 2.51 6.17 -0.88
C MET A 54 2.77 4.78 -0.30
N ILE A 55 3.63 4.68 0.70
CA ILE A 55 3.94 3.42 1.38
C ILE A 55 2.67 2.83 1.98
N GLN A 56 1.90 3.62 2.71
CA GLN A 56 0.67 3.15 3.35
C GLN A 56 -0.30 2.58 2.32
N MET A 57 -0.50 3.29 1.22
CA MET A 57 -1.38 2.81 0.15
C MET A 57 -0.87 1.50 -0.46
N LEU A 58 0.41 1.44 -0.80
CA LEU A 58 1.01 0.24 -1.41
C LEU A 58 1.00 -0.96 -0.47
N GLU A 59 1.20 -0.75 0.84
CA GLU A 59 1.12 -1.85 1.82
C GLU A 59 -0.30 -2.41 1.92
N VAL A 60 -1.32 -1.55 1.88
CA VAL A 60 -2.71 -1.99 1.86
C VAL A 60 -2.99 -2.82 0.59
N LEU A 61 -2.57 -2.33 -0.57
CA LEU A 61 -2.81 -3.03 -1.85
C LEU A 61 -2.05 -4.35 -1.93
N LYS A 62 -0.82 -4.38 -1.43
CA LYS A 62 0.00 -5.60 -1.41
C LYS A 62 -0.68 -6.71 -0.63
N ASN A 63 -1.29 -6.40 0.48
CA ASN A 63 -1.86 -7.37 1.41
C ASN A 63 -3.39 -7.39 1.42
N TYR A 64 -4.02 -6.83 0.39
CA TYR A 64 -5.48 -6.67 0.33
C TYR A 64 -6.24 -7.95 0.69
N TYR A 65 -5.87 -9.08 0.09
CA TYR A 65 -6.58 -10.34 0.30
C TYR A 65 -6.27 -10.98 1.66
N GLU A 66 -5.24 -10.50 2.36
CA GLU A 66 -4.84 -11.01 3.66
C GLU A 66 -5.47 -10.24 4.83
N ILE A 67 -6.06 -9.07 4.56
CA ILE A 67 -6.68 -8.27 5.61
C ILE A 67 -8.02 -8.91 5.99
N GLN A 68 -8.10 -9.46 7.19
CA GLN A 68 -9.31 -10.09 7.70
C GLN A 68 -10.38 -9.05 8.02
N ASP A 69 -11.62 -9.37 7.68
CA ASP A 69 -12.78 -8.52 7.95
C ASP A 69 -12.61 -7.10 7.40
N LEU A 70 -12.06 -7.00 6.20
CA LEU A 70 -11.83 -5.72 5.54
C LEU A 70 -13.14 -4.94 5.38
N ASN A 71 -13.15 -3.70 5.87
CA ASN A 71 -14.26 -2.78 5.65
C ASN A 71 -14.16 -2.21 4.23
N GLN A 72 -15.01 -2.72 3.34
CA GLN A 72 -14.96 -2.38 1.92
C GLN A 72 -15.28 -0.90 1.65
N ASN A 73 -16.24 -0.32 2.36
CA ASN A 73 -16.57 1.10 2.22
C ASN A 73 -15.39 1.98 2.59
N GLN A 74 -14.68 1.63 3.66
CA GLN A 74 -13.50 2.37 4.10
C GLN A 74 -12.35 2.22 3.11
N PHE A 75 -12.19 1.04 2.51
CA PHE A 75 -11.20 0.82 1.47
C PHE A 75 -11.47 1.70 0.24
N ILE A 76 -12.72 1.75 -0.22
CA ILE A 76 -13.10 2.60 -1.35
C ILE A 76 -12.79 4.06 -1.05
N LYS A 77 -13.14 4.52 0.16
CA LYS A 77 -12.86 5.88 0.60
C LYS A 77 -11.36 6.18 0.60
N LEU A 78 -10.57 5.23 1.06
CA LEU A 78 -9.11 5.35 1.03
C LEU A 78 -8.59 5.54 -0.40
N CYS A 79 -9.10 4.74 -1.35
CA CYS A 79 -8.71 4.86 -2.75
C CYS A 79 -9.09 6.22 -3.34
N GLU A 80 -10.31 6.69 -3.07
CA GLU A 80 -10.77 8.00 -3.55
C GLU A 80 -9.92 9.14 -3.01
N GLU A 81 -9.59 9.08 -1.73
CA GLU A 81 -8.78 10.12 -1.09
C GLU A 81 -7.32 10.08 -1.54
N PHE A 82 -6.80 8.90 -1.81
CA PHE A 82 -5.42 8.75 -2.26
C PHE A 82 -5.21 9.21 -3.71
N ALA A 83 -6.12 8.87 -4.61
CA ALA A 83 -5.93 9.02 -6.04
C ALA A 83 -5.44 10.42 -6.47
N PRO A 84 -6.03 11.53 -6.00
CA PRO A 84 -5.57 12.85 -6.42
C PRO A 84 -4.18 13.23 -5.89
N HIS A 85 -3.66 12.49 -4.92
CA HIS A 85 -2.33 12.72 -4.34
C HIS A 85 -1.24 11.86 -4.99
N TYR A 86 -1.60 11.02 -5.93
CA TYR A 86 -0.63 10.16 -6.60
C TYR A 86 0.40 11.00 -7.38
N SER A 87 1.65 10.55 -7.34
CA SER A 87 2.75 11.13 -8.13
C SER A 87 3.64 10.00 -8.62
N ASP A 88 3.93 9.99 -9.93
CA ASP A 88 4.88 9.03 -10.52
C ASP A 88 6.27 9.14 -9.90
N GLU A 89 6.70 10.36 -9.59
CA GLU A 89 8.02 10.58 -8.97
C GLU A 89 8.11 9.95 -7.59
N ILE A 90 7.09 10.15 -6.75
CA ILE A 90 7.05 9.57 -5.40
C ILE A 90 6.94 8.06 -5.49
N PHE A 91 6.12 7.53 -6.39
CA PHE A 91 6.03 6.09 -6.59
C PHE A 91 7.39 5.50 -6.98
N GLU A 92 8.04 6.07 -7.97
CA GLU A 92 9.36 5.60 -8.44
C GLU A 92 10.37 5.59 -7.30
N TYR A 93 10.42 6.68 -6.52
CA TYR A 93 11.32 6.77 -5.39
C TYR A 93 11.04 5.67 -4.35
N VAL A 94 9.80 5.54 -3.92
CA VAL A 94 9.40 4.54 -2.91
C VAL A 94 9.65 3.13 -3.43
N ASN A 95 9.26 2.84 -4.67
CA ASN A 95 9.41 1.51 -5.24
C ASN A 95 10.88 1.13 -5.45
N SER A 96 11.74 2.09 -5.75
CA SER A 96 13.18 1.84 -5.88
C SER A 96 13.81 1.39 -4.55
N ARG A 97 13.20 1.76 -3.43
CA ARG A 97 13.69 1.46 -2.09
C ARG A 97 13.05 0.22 -1.47
N ILE A 98 11.76 -0.01 -1.75
CA ILE A 98 11.00 -1.10 -1.10
C ILE A 98 10.75 -2.27 -2.06
N HIS A 99 10.62 -2.03 -3.35
CA HIS A 99 10.40 -3.06 -4.39
C HIS A 99 9.07 -3.82 -4.23
N TYR A 100 7.98 -3.15 -4.54
CA TYR A 100 6.65 -3.78 -4.47
C TYR A 100 6.43 -4.79 -5.58
N PRO A 101 5.64 -5.84 -5.32
CA PRO A 101 5.31 -6.84 -6.35
C PRO A 101 4.52 -6.24 -7.51
N LYS A 102 4.65 -6.83 -8.69
CA LYS A 102 3.95 -6.33 -9.88
C LYS A 102 2.44 -6.34 -9.74
N HIS A 103 1.86 -7.32 -9.01
CA HIS A 103 0.41 -7.34 -8.79
C HIS A 103 -0.05 -6.13 -7.98
N THR A 104 0.77 -5.65 -7.05
CA THR A 104 0.48 -4.44 -6.28
C THR A 104 0.48 -3.21 -7.17
N ILE A 105 1.47 -3.11 -8.07
CA ILE A 105 1.58 -2.01 -9.02
C ILE A 105 0.39 -2.01 -9.99
N ALA A 106 0.01 -3.19 -10.47
CA ALA A 106 -1.14 -3.35 -11.36
C ALA A 106 -2.45 -2.93 -10.67
N PHE A 107 -2.60 -3.29 -9.38
CA PHE A 107 -3.75 -2.88 -8.58
C PHE A 107 -3.81 -1.36 -8.47
N LEU A 108 -2.68 -0.73 -8.12
CA LEU A 108 -2.60 0.74 -8.03
C LEU A 108 -2.96 1.39 -9.36
N ARG A 109 -2.40 0.90 -10.47
CA ARG A 109 -2.74 1.43 -11.80
C ARG A 109 -4.24 1.37 -12.07
N SER A 110 -4.85 0.24 -11.75
CA SER A 110 -6.29 0.02 -11.94
C SER A 110 -7.12 1.06 -11.17
N ILE A 111 -6.73 1.35 -9.94
CA ILE A 111 -7.40 2.36 -9.11
C ILE A 111 -7.25 3.76 -9.72
N LEU A 112 -6.03 4.11 -10.11
CA LEU A 112 -5.75 5.42 -10.69
C LEU A 112 -6.51 5.62 -12.01
N ASP A 113 -6.52 4.60 -12.86
CA ASP A 113 -7.26 4.65 -14.13
C ASP A 113 -8.76 4.80 -13.88
N TYR A 114 -9.30 4.11 -12.88
CA TYR A 114 -10.71 4.23 -12.52
C TYR A 114 -11.09 5.66 -12.12
N TYR A 115 -10.23 6.35 -11.38
CA TYR A 115 -10.47 7.72 -10.95
C TYR A 115 -9.93 8.77 -11.94
N GLY A 116 -9.47 8.35 -13.12
CA GLY A 116 -9.01 9.26 -14.16
C GLY A 116 -7.68 9.95 -13.88
N VAL A 117 -6.83 9.34 -13.07
CA VAL A 117 -5.52 9.90 -12.73
C VAL A 117 -4.46 9.36 -13.67
N LYS A 118 -3.80 10.25 -14.41
CA LYS A 118 -2.70 9.86 -15.30
C LYS A 118 -1.55 9.27 -14.50
N ASN A 119 -0.98 8.19 -15.05
CA ASN A 119 0.16 7.51 -14.44
C ASN A 119 0.96 6.79 -15.52
N ASN A 120 2.23 6.48 -15.22
CA ASN A 120 3.11 5.74 -16.13
C ASN A 120 3.43 4.35 -15.59
N LEU A 121 2.54 3.75 -14.80
CA LEU A 121 2.80 2.47 -14.15
C LEU A 121 2.92 1.29 -15.11
N ASN A 122 2.42 1.44 -16.35
CA ASN A 122 2.56 0.41 -17.38
C ASN A 122 4.01 -0.03 -17.61
N LYS A 123 4.97 0.88 -17.43
CA LYS A 123 6.38 0.55 -17.66
C LYS A 123 6.94 -0.50 -16.71
N TYR A 124 6.27 -0.73 -15.57
CA TYR A 124 6.68 -1.75 -14.59
C TYR A 124 6.00 -3.10 -14.84
N LEU A 125 5.05 -3.17 -15.76
CA LEU A 125 4.18 -4.32 -15.94
C LEU A 125 4.42 -4.99 -17.29
N SER A 126 4.10 -6.29 -17.35
CA SER A 126 4.18 -7.06 -18.60
C SER A 126 2.81 -7.09 -19.29
N ALA A 127 2.78 -6.79 -20.59
CA ALA A 127 1.57 -6.87 -21.39
C ALA A 127 1.05 -8.32 -21.52
N MET A 128 1.94 -9.31 -21.33
CA MET A 128 1.60 -10.73 -21.45
C MET A 128 1.15 -11.36 -20.14
N SER A 129 1.26 -10.64 -19.01
CA SER A 129 0.92 -11.16 -17.71
C SER A 129 -0.45 -10.65 -17.26
N GLU A 130 -1.19 -11.53 -16.60
CA GLU A 130 -2.42 -11.17 -15.91
C GLU A 130 -2.14 -11.02 -14.43
N TYR A 131 -2.70 -9.97 -13.84
CA TYR A 131 -2.53 -9.69 -12.42
C TYR A 131 -3.89 -9.73 -11.74
N LYS A 132 -3.95 -10.39 -10.58
CA LYS A 132 -5.20 -10.57 -9.85
C LYS A 132 -5.39 -9.49 -8.81
N TYR A 133 -6.48 -8.75 -8.91
CA TYR A 133 -6.90 -7.74 -7.95
C TYR A 133 -8.40 -7.47 -8.14
N PRO A 134 -9.09 -6.93 -7.11
CA PRO A 134 -10.49 -6.60 -7.25
C PRO A 134 -10.69 -5.38 -8.16
N LYS A 135 -11.73 -5.42 -8.97
CA LYS A 135 -12.06 -4.31 -9.86
C LYS A 135 -12.86 -3.26 -9.09
N MET A 136 -12.49 -1.97 -9.24
CA MET A 136 -13.17 -0.88 -8.53
C MET A 136 -14.66 -0.81 -8.90
N GLU A 137 -15.01 -1.07 -10.16
CA GLU A 137 -16.41 -1.10 -10.58
C GLU A 137 -17.21 -2.11 -9.76
N ALA A 138 -16.68 -3.32 -9.57
CA ALA A 138 -17.34 -4.36 -8.79
C ALA A 138 -17.44 -3.99 -7.31
N LEU A 139 -16.39 -3.36 -6.75
CA LEU A 139 -16.40 -2.93 -5.36
C LEU A 139 -17.48 -1.87 -5.11
N HIS A 140 -17.64 -0.91 -6.03
CA HIS A 140 -18.66 0.13 -5.93
C HIS A 140 -20.07 -0.43 -6.04
N GLU A 141 -20.28 -1.46 -6.84
CA GLU A 141 -21.61 -2.08 -7.02
C GLU A 141 -22.10 -2.80 -5.76
N THR A 142 -21.19 -3.26 -4.90
CA THR A 142 -21.54 -4.04 -3.70
C THR A 142 -21.66 -3.17 -2.45
N THR A 143 -21.48 -1.86 -2.57
CA THR A 143 -21.60 -0.93 -1.43
C THR A 143 -22.88 -0.03 -1.48
#